data_53492bf02bcf921525bff006c551b34f
#
_entry.id   53492bf02bcf921525bff006c551b34f
#
_cell.length_a   1.000
_cell.length_b   1.000
_cell.length_c   1.000
_cell.angle_alpha   90.00
_cell.angle_beta   90.00
_cell.angle_gamma   90.00
#
_symmetry.space_group_name_H-M   'P 1'
#
loop_
_entity.id
_entity.type
_entity.pdbx_description
1 polymer ?
#
loop_
_entity_poly.entity_id
_entity_poly.type
_entity_poly.pdbx_seq_one_letter_code
_entity_poly.pdbx_strand_id
1 'polypeptide(L)'
;MSESVISRRSFPSPFGFITITAEDEKITSVELCKKANSLGSSEVLEDAAKQIDLYLKGNLPKFSLQLKVSGTPFQLAVWKAIARVPFGKTISYGEIAKAIGKPQAARAVGAAVGANPTPLLVGCHRVLGSSGTLTGYSGGQGIKTKKLLLDHEGIDYE
;
A
#
# COMPACT_ATOMS: atom_id res chain seq x y z
N MET A 1 20.09 -23.72 -10.85
CA MET A 1 19.04 -22.80 -10.41
C MET A 1 19.48 -22.08 -9.14
N SER A 2 19.42 -20.77 -9.15
CA SER A 2 19.69 -20.00 -7.94
C SER A 2 18.45 -20.02 -7.04
N GLU A 3 18.67 -20.21 -5.74
CA GLU A 3 17.60 -20.10 -4.77
C GLU A 3 17.23 -18.64 -4.58
N SER A 4 15.94 -18.38 -4.41
CA SER A 4 15.47 -17.03 -4.08
C SER A 4 15.96 -16.63 -2.68
N VAL A 5 16.46 -15.40 -2.55
CA VAL A 5 16.89 -14.85 -1.27
C VAL A 5 15.79 -13.98 -0.70
N ILE A 6 15.24 -14.39 0.43
CA ILE A 6 14.20 -13.65 1.14
C ILE A 6 14.84 -12.88 2.29
N SER A 7 14.52 -11.59 2.37
CA SER A 7 14.93 -10.74 3.48
C SER A 7 13.72 -9.95 3.98
N ARG A 8 13.79 -9.49 5.24
CA ARG A 8 12.69 -8.83 5.90
C ARG A 8 13.23 -7.79 6.88
N ARG A 9 12.63 -6.63 6.88
CA ARG A 9 13.01 -5.56 7.81
C ARG A 9 11.79 -4.97 8.47
N SER A 10 11.84 -4.86 9.80
CA SER A 10 10.83 -4.16 10.60
C SER A 10 11.41 -2.88 11.17
N PHE A 11 10.60 -1.83 11.22
CA PHE A 11 10.95 -0.59 11.89
C PHE A 11 9.70 0.06 12.48
N PRO A 12 9.85 0.84 13.57
CA PRO A 12 8.70 1.47 14.22
C PRO A 12 8.16 2.65 13.40
N SER A 13 6.87 2.89 13.53
CA SER A 13 6.18 4.01 12.88
C SER A 13 5.01 4.46 13.76
N PRO A 14 4.35 5.59 13.41
CA PRO A 14 3.11 5.98 14.10
C PRO A 14 1.98 4.96 14.00
N PHE A 15 2.09 4.01 13.07
CA PHE A 15 1.07 2.98 12.82
C PHE A 15 1.43 1.61 13.43
N GLY A 16 2.45 1.54 14.28
CA GLY A 16 3.03 0.29 14.76
C GLY A 16 4.29 -0.04 13.97
N PHE A 17 4.69 -1.31 13.97
CA PHE A 17 5.83 -1.73 13.17
C PHE A 17 5.43 -1.89 11.71
N ILE A 18 6.23 -1.35 10.82
CA ILE A 18 6.13 -1.60 9.39
C ILE A 18 7.14 -2.69 9.07
N THR A 19 6.67 -3.80 8.51
CA THR A 19 7.53 -4.93 8.14
C THR A 19 7.50 -5.11 6.63
N ILE A 20 8.65 -4.99 6.00
CA ILE A 20 8.79 -5.09 4.56
C ILE A 20 9.54 -6.39 4.25
N THR A 21 8.99 -7.20 3.33
CA THR A 21 9.62 -8.42 2.85
C THR A 21 10.04 -8.23 1.40
N ALA A 22 11.25 -8.68 1.08
CA ALA A 22 11.78 -8.65 -0.27
C ALA A 22 12.26 -10.03 -0.68
N GLU A 23 12.18 -10.30 -1.98
CA GLU A 23 12.70 -11.50 -2.61
C GLU A 23 13.55 -11.05 -3.80
N ASP A 24 14.84 -11.36 -3.79
CA ASP A 24 15.78 -11.01 -4.86
C ASP A 24 15.74 -9.52 -5.22
N GLU A 25 15.82 -8.66 -4.22
CA GLU A 25 15.84 -7.19 -4.36
C GLU A 25 14.54 -6.59 -4.90
N LYS A 26 13.43 -7.31 -4.79
CA LYS A 26 12.09 -6.79 -5.11
C LYS A 26 11.17 -6.95 -3.92
N ILE A 27 10.38 -5.94 -3.63
CA ILE A 27 9.47 -5.96 -2.49
C ILE A 27 8.26 -6.82 -2.82
N THR A 28 7.98 -7.79 -1.95
CA THR A 28 6.84 -8.71 -2.12
C THR A 28 5.69 -8.42 -1.18
N SER A 29 5.96 -7.82 -0.01
CA SER A 29 4.89 -7.46 0.91
C SER A 29 5.29 -6.35 1.87
N VAL A 30 4.28 -5.64 2.37
CA VAL A 30 4.38 -4.68 3.45
C VAL A 30 3.28 -5.03 4.45
N GLU A 31 3.66 -5.18 5.72
CA GLU A 31 2.70 -5.46 6.79
C GLU A 31 2.80 -4.38 7.87
N LEU A 32 1.64 -3.95 8.36
CA LEU A 32 1.55 -3.04 9.48
C LEU A 32 1.15 -3.89 10.69
N CYS A 33 2.09 -4.13 11.60
CA CYS A 33 1.91 -5.12 12.66
C CYS A 33 2.38 -4.63 14.02
N LYS A 34 2.03 -5.41 15.07
CA LYS A 34 2.34 -5.04 16.45
C LYS A 34 3.74 -5.46 16.88
N LYS A 35 4.35 -6.42 16.18
CA LYS A 35 5.65 -6.99 16.55
C LYS A 35 6.65 -6.85 15.41
N ALA A 36 7.91 -6.62 15.79
CA ALA A 36 9.00 -6.60 14.83
C ALA A 36 9.33 -8.02 14.38
N ASN A 37 9.73 -8.16 13.11
CA ASN A 37 10.14 -9.43 12.52
C ASN A 37 11.14 -9.15 11.40
N SER A 38 12.43 -9.23 11.70
CA SER A 38 13.49 -8.96 10.73
C SER A 38 14.23 -10.24 10.38
N LEU A 39 14.70 -10.36 9.14
CA LEU A 39 15.42 -11.53 8.63
C LEU A 39 16.35 -11.07 7.51
N GLY A 40 17.65 -11.24 7.72
CA GLY A 40 18.65 -10.87 6.71
C GLY A 40 18.65 -9.36 6.42
N SER A 41 19.19 -8.99 5.27
CA SER A 41 19.23 -7.61 4.82
C SER A 41 19.32 -7.55 3.29
N SER A 42 18.93 -6.42 2.70
CA SER A 42 19.09 -6.17 1.28
C SER A 42 19.05 -4.67 1.02
N GLU A 43 19.60 -4.26 -0.13
CA GLU A 43 19.62 -2.84 -0.51
C GLU A 43 18.22 -2.30 -0.72
N VAL A 44 17.30 -3.08 -1.30
CA VAL A 44 15.94 -2.61 -1.55
C VAL A 44 15.21 -2.36 -0.23
N LEU A 45 15.47 -3.14 0.82
CA LEU A 45 14.87 -2.92 2.13
C LEU A 45 15.41 -1.66 2.80
N GLU A 46 16.72 -1.39 2.67
CA GLU A 46 17.31 -0.16 3.17
C GLU A 46 16.72 1.06 2.45
N ASP A 47 16.58 0.98 1.13
CA ASP A 47 15.99 2.05 0.33
C ASP A 47 14.51 2.25 0.69
N ALA A 48 13.77 1.18 0.84
CA ALA A 48 12.36 1.24 1.25
C ALA A 48 12.20 1.92 2.61
N ALA A 49 13.05 1.56 3.58
CA ALA A 49 13.01 2.19 4.90
C ALA A 49 13.26 3.68 4.83
N LYS A 50 14.24 4.11 4.02
CA LYS A 50 14.53 5.53 3.80
C LYS A 50 13.36 6.26 3.15
N GLN A 51 12.76 5.66 2.11
CA GLN A 51 11.65 6.28 1.40
C GLN A 51 10.41 6.39 2.29
N ILE A 52 10.12 5.36 3.08
CA ILE A 52 8.99 5.42 4.02
C ILE A 52 9.24 6.49 5.09
N ASP A 53 10.46 6.60 5.61
CA ASP A 53 10.80 7.65 6.55
C ASP A 53 10.58 9.04 5.94
N LEU A 54 11.00 9.26 4.71
CA LEU A 54 10.76 10.51 3.98
C LEU A 54 9.26 10.76 3.77
N TYR A 55 8.51 9.72 3.43
CA TYR A 55 7.06 9.82 3.29
C TYR A 55 6.41 10.26 4.60
N LEU A 56 6.80 9.65 5.72
CA LEU A 56 6.24 9.99 7.04
C LEU A 56 6.58 11.41 7.47
N LYS A 57 7.69 11.96 6.97
CA LYS A 57 8.08 13.35 7.22
C LYS A 57 7.45 14.34 6.23
N GLY A 58 6.64 13.85 5.29
CA GLY A 58 5.98 14.69 4.30
C GLY A 58 6.88 15.11 3.13
N ASN A 59 8.03 14.46 2.96
CA ASN A 59 9.05 14.85 1.97
C ASN A 59 9.17 13.88 0.79
N LEU A 60 8.22 12.97 0.60
CA LEU A 60 8.25 12.03 -0.51
C LEU A 60 6.87 11.94 -1.16
N PRO A 61 6.66 12.53 -2.34
CA PRO A 61 5.37 12.47 -3.03
C PRO A 61 5.13 11.14 -3.75
N LYS A 62 6.19 10.37 -4.00
CA LYS A 62 6.07 9.12 -4.75
C LYS A 62 7.17 8.16 -4.35
N PHE A 63 6.80 6.89 -4.16
CA PHE A 63 7.77 5.82 -3.93
C PHE A 63 8.35 5.35 -5.27
N SER A 64 9.68 5.08 -5.28
CA SER A 64 10.38 4.54 -6.45
C SER A 64 11.07 3.24 -6.06
N LEU A 65 10.27 2.18 -5.89
CA LEU A 65 10.75 0.86 -5.44
C LEU A 65 10.23 -0.21 -6.38
N GLN A 66 11.05 -1.25 -6.60
CA GLN A 66 10.63 -2.39 -7.40
C GLN A 66 9.78 -3.33 -6.57
N LEU A 67 8.59 -3.64 -7.07
CA LEU A 67 7.66 -4.54 -6.43
C LEU A 67 7.53 -5.83 -7.23
N LYS A 68 7.41 -6.95 -6.53
CA LYS A 68 7.09 -8.25 -7.13
C LYS A 68 5.86 -8.77 -6.42
N VAL A 69 4.70 -8.45 -6.94
CA VAL A 69 3.43 -8.82 -6.34
C VAL A 69 2.71 -9.85 -7.22
N SER A 70 2.02 -10.77 -6.57
CA SER A 70 1.25 -11.81 -7.24
C SER A 70 -0.23 -11.57 -7.00
N GLY A 71 -1.04 -11.81 -8.03
CA GLY A 71 -2.47 -11.69 -7.92
C GLY A 71 -3.13 -12.09 -9.24
N THR A 72 -4.45 -12.09 -9.24
CA THR A 72 -5.22 -12.32 -10.46
C THR A 72 -5.03 -11.15 -11.42
N PRO A 73 -5.30 -11.33 -12.73
CA PRO A 73 -5.26 -10.19 -13.65
C PRO A 73 -6.14 -9.03 -13.21
N PHE A 74 -7.30 -9.31 -12.62
CA PHE A 74 -8.19 -8.30 -12.08
C PHE A 74 -7.55 -7.54 -10.91
N GLN A 75 -6.98 -8.26 -9.94
CA GLN A 75 -6.30 -7.65 -8.79
C GLN A 75 -5.13 -6.77 -9.25
N LEU A 76 -4.31 -7.27 -10.16
CA LEU A 76 -3.17 -6.52 -10.68
C LEU A 76 -3.62 -5.22 -11.37
N ALA A 77 -4.71 -5.26 -12.13
CA ALA A 77 -5.27 -4.07 -12.77
C ALA A 77 -5.75 -3.06 -11.74
N VAL A 78 -6.43 -3.51 -10.68
CA VAL A 78 -6.88 -2.63 -9.58
C VAL A 78 -5.70 -1.96 -8.90
N TRP A 79 -4.69 -2.74 -8.50
CA TRP A 79 -3.51 -2.20 -7.81
C TRP A 79 -2.73 -1.22 -8.70
N LYS A 80 -2.65 -1.48 -10.00
CA LYS A 80 -2.02 -0.57 -10.95
C LYS A 80 -2.77 0.76 -11.05
N ALA A 81 -4.09 0.71 -11.04
CA ALA A 81 -4.91 1.93 -11.05
C ALA A 81 -4.69 2.75 -9.76
N ILE A 82 -4.64 2.08 -8.60
CA ILE A 82 -4.38 2.74 -7.32
C ILE A 82 -2.98 3.38 -7.31
N ALA A 83 -1.99 2.69 -7.85
CA ALA A 83 -0.61 3.18 -7.87
C ALA A 83 -0.46 4.50 -8.63
N ARG A 84 -1.40 4.83 -9.51
CA ARG A 84 -1.40 6.10 -10.27
C ARG A 84 -1.99 7.26 -9.48
N VAL A 85 -2.63 7.00 -8.35
CA VAL A 85 -3.22 8.08 -7.53
C VAL A 85 -2.11 8.76 -6.75
N PRO A 86 -1.90 10.08 -6.97
CA PRO A 86 -0.79 10.77 -6.31
C PRO A 86 -1.08 11.07 -4.84
N PHE A 87 -0.01 11.40 -4.12
CA PHE A 87 -0.07 11.88 -2.74
C PHE A 87 -1.09 13.01 -2.63
N GLY A 88 -1.92 12.95 -1.61
CA GLY A 88 -2.92 13.99 -1.34
C GLY A 88 -4.19 13.89 -2.19
N LYS A 89 -4.30 12.87 -3.02
CA LYS A 89 -5.47 12.64 -3.88
C LYS A 89 -6.17 11.34 -3.53
N THR A 90 -7.41 11.20 -3.96
CA THR A 90 -8.23 10.02 -3.72
C THR A 90 -8.84 9.50 -5.01
N ILE A 91 -9.33 8.26 -4.94
CA ILE A 91 -10.09 7.64 -6.02
C ILE A 91 -11.20 6.80 -5.36
N SER A 92 -12.36 6.71 -6.01
CA SER A 92 -13.45 5.88 -5.51
C SER A 92 -13.38 4.48 -6.12
N TYR A 93 -14.07 3.53 -5.48
CA TYR A 93 -14.17 2.17 -6.01
C TYR A 93 -14.79 2.16 -7.42
N GLY A 94 -15.83 2.99 -7.62
CA GLY A 94 -16.47 3.11 -8.93
C GLY A 94 -15.54 3.69 -9.99
N GLU A 95 -14.72 4.66 -9.62
CA GLU A 95 -13.74 5.25 -10.54
C GLU A 95 -12.67 4.23 -10.94
N ILE A 96 -12.22 3.39 -10.00
CA ILE A 96 -11.29 2.31 -10.32
C ILE A 96 -11.95 1.32 -11.28
N ALA A 97 -13.20 0.94 -11.00
CA ALA A 97 -13.95 0.01 -11.86
C ALA A 97 -14.05 0.53 -13.29
N LYS A 98 -14.35 1.81 -13.47
CA LYS A 98 -14.38 2.44 -14.79
C LYS A 98 -13.01 2.45 -15.45
N ALA A 99 -11.97 2.77 -14.69
CA ALA A 99 -10.61 2.86 -15.22
C ALA A 99 -10.11 1.52 -15.77
N ILE A 100 -10.52 0.41 -15.17
CA ILE A 100 -10.14 -0.93 -15.64
C ILE A 100 -11.12 -1.54 -16.64
N GLY A 101 -12.10 -0.75 -17.11
CA GLY A 101 -13.06 -1.18 -18.12
C GLY A 101 -14.18 -2.08 -17.60
N LYS A 102 -14.44 -2.08 -16.30
CA LYS A 102 -15.48 -2.91 -15.66
C LYS A 102 -16.34 -2.06 -14.74
N PRO A 103 -17.14 -1.12 -15.27
CA PRO A 103 -17.82 -0.11 -14.45
C PRO A 103 -18.83 -0.67 -13.43
N GLN A 104 -19.24 -1.93 -13.57
CA GLN A 104 -20.17 -2.56 -12.64
C GLN A 104 -19.46 -3.41 -11.57
N ALA A 105 -18.13 -3.42 -11.55
CA ALA A 105 -17.35 -4.30 -10.69
C ALA A 105 -16.87 -3.61 -9.38
N ALA A 106 -17.55 -2.57 -8.91
CA ALA A 106 -17.10 -1.82 -7.73
C ALA A 106 -16.93 -2.70 -6.48
N ARG A 107 -17.82 -3.69 -6.28
CA ARG A 107 -17.73 -4.60 -5.14
C ARG A 107 -16.49 -5.52 -5.25
N ALA A 108 -16.21 -6.04 -6.46
CA ALA A 108 -15.03 -6.85 -6.69
C ALA A 108 -13.75 -6.00 -6.56
N VAL A 109 -13.80 -4.73 -6.97
CA VAL A 109 -12.71 -3.78 -6.76
C VAL A 109 -12.44 -3.63 -5.26
N GLY A 110 -13.47 -3.50 -4.44
CA GLY A 110 -13.31 -3.42 -2.99
C GLY A 110 -12.58 -4.61 -2.40
N ALA A 111 -12.91 -5.83 -2.85
CA ALA A 111 -12.20 -7.03 -2.42
C ALA A 111 -10.73 -7.02 -2.84
N ALA A 112 -10.44 -6.57 -4.05
CA ALA A 112 -9.06 -6.46 -4.55
C ALA A 112 -8.26 -5.41 -3.78
N VAL A 113 -8.87 -4.28 -3.44
CA VAL A 113 -8.24 -3.24 -2.62
C VAL A 113 -7.84 -3.81 -1.27
N GLY A 114 -8.72 -4.58 -0.62
CA GLY A 114 -8.43 -5.22 0.67
C GLY A 114 -7.34 -6.29 0.60
N ALA A 115 -7.08 -6.84 -0.57
CA ALA A 115 -6.07 -7.88 -0.78
C ALA A 115 -4.69 -7.34 -1.19
N ASN A 116 -4.52 -6.02 -1.23
CA ASN A 116 -3.24 -5.38 -1.61
C ASN A 116 -2.09 -5.87 -0.71
N PRO A 117 -1.06 -6.53 -1.27
CA PRO A 117 0.05 -7.05 -0.46
C PRO A 117 1.08 -6.00 -0.05
N THR A 118 1.02 -4.80 -0.63
CA THR A 118 2.01 -3.74 -0.39
C THR A 118 1.34 -2.42 -0.01
N PRO A 119 0.56 -2.38 1.09
CA PRO A 119 -0.04 -1.11 1.54
C PRO A 119 1.04 -0.07 1.81
N LEU A 120 0.72 1.19 1.76
CA LEU A 120 1.61 2.35 1.75
C LEU A 120 2.29 2.54 0.40
N LEU A 121 3.00 1.54 -0.11
CA LEU A 121 3.70 1.63 -1.40
C LEU A 121 2.71 1.69 -2.55
N VAL A 122 1.63 0.92 -2.45
CA VAL A 122 0.44 1.07 -3.30
C VAL A 122 -0.63 1.65 -2.39
N GLY A 123 -1.01 2.90 -2.62
CA GLY A 123 -1.77 3.70 -1.67
C GLY A 123 -3.25 3.34 -1.54
N CYS A 124 -3.57 2.13 -1.11
CA CYS A 124 -4.96 1.70 -0.95
C CYS A 124 -5.74 2.50 0.10
N HIS A 125 -5.04 3.21 1.00
CA HIS A 125 -5.68 4.14 1.93
C HIS A 125 -6.35 5.33 1.21
N ARG A 126 -5.94 5.60 -0.04
CA ARG A 126 -6.50 6.69 -0.87
C ARG A 126 -7.80 6.30 -1.56
N VAL A 127 -8.26 5.04 -1.39
CA VAL A 127 -9.52 4.58 -1.97
C VAL A 127 -10.65 4.84 -0.98
N LEU A 128 -11.62 5.63 -1.38
CA LEU A 128 -12.78 6.02 -0.58
C LEU A 128 -14.07 5.63 -1.31
N GLY A 129 -15.18 5.65 -0.58
CA GLY A 129 -16.49 5.50 -1.20
C GLY A 129 -16.86 6.73 -2.00
N SER A 130 -18.00 6.69 -2.68
CA SER A 130 -18.51 7.84 -3.42
C SER A 130 -18.64 9.05 -2.47
N SER A 131 -18.40 10.25 -3.00
CA SER A 131 -18.45 11.50 -2.25
C SER A 131 -17.44 11.57 -1.09
N GLY A 132 -16.36 10.80 -1.14
CA GLY A 132 -15.30 10.84 -0.12
C GLY A 132 -15.63 10.09 1.17
N THR A 133 -16.59 9.18 1.14
CA THR A 133 -16.99 8.40 2.32
C THR A 133 -15.88 7.47 2.79
N LEU A 134 -15.56 7.53 4.10
CA LEU A 134 -14.57 6.66 4.69
C LEU A 134 -15.05 5.20 4.69
N THR A 135 -14.21 4.32 4.18
CA THR A 135 -14.48 2.88 4.11
C THR A 135 -13.41 2.10 4.86
N GLY A 136 -13.55 0.79 4.95
CA GLY A 136 -12.64 -0.07 5.70
C GLY A 136 -11.21 -0.09 5.15
N TYR A 137 -10.31 -0.60 5.97
CA TYR A 137 -8.89 -0.74 5.64
C TYR A 137 -8.38 -2.01 6.31
N SER A 138 -7.61 -2.82 5.58
CA SER A 138 -7.14 -4.11 6.08
C SER A 138 -5.78 -4.04 6.80
N GLY A 139 -5.04 -2.95 6.66
CA GLY A 139 -3.72 -2.81 7.28
C GLY A 139 -3.78 -2.29 8.72
N GLY A 140 -2.76 -2.61 9.52
CA GLY A 140 -2.59 -2.08 10.86
C GLY A 140 -3.81 -2.23 11.75
N GLN A 141 -4.33 -1.12 12.25
CA GLN A 141 -5.52 -1.06 13.11
C GLN A 141 -6.78 -0.68 12.32
N GLY A 142 -6.83 -1.08 11.04
CA GLY A 142 -8.01 -0.88 10.20
C GLY A 142 -8.29 0.60 9.93
N ILE A 143 -9.54 1.01 10.14
CA ILE A 143 -9.99 2.39 9.86
C ILE A 143 -9.14 3.44 10.59
N LYS A 144 -8.70 3.14 11.81
CA LYS A 144 -7.85 4.07 12.57
C LYS A 144 -6.55 4.38 11.83
N THR A 145 -5.90 3.34 11.30
CA THR A 145 -4.69 3.51 10.49
C THR A 145 -4.98 4.27 9.20
N LYS A 146 -6.09 3.96 8.53
CA LYS A 146 -6.51 4.65 7.31
C LYS A 146 -6.68 6.16 7.57
N LYS A 147 -7.34 6.53 8.67
CA LYS A 147 -7.52 7.94 9.05
C LYS A 147 -6.17 8.64 9.26
N LEU A 148 -5.24 7.98 9.96
CA LEU A 148 -3.92 8.55 10.18
C LEU A 148 -3.19 8.82 8.87
N LEU A 149 -3.28 7.91 7.91
CA LEU A 149 -2.64 8.07 6.60
C LEU A 149 -3.31 9.18 5.79
N LEU A 150 -4.63 9.25 5.80
CA LEU A 150 -5.36 10.31 5.10
C LEU A 150 -5.05 11.68 5.70
N ASP A 151 -5.06 11.78 7.04
CA ASP A 151 -4.72 13.01 7.73
C ASP A 151 -3.29 13.44 7.42
N HIS A 152 -2.37 12.46 7.38
CA HIS A 152 -0.97 12.71 7.03
C HIS A 152 -0.82 13.33 5.65
N GLU A 153 -1.64 12.89 4.70
CA GLU A 153 -1.61 13.42 3.33
C GLU A 153 -2.46 14.67 3.14
N GLY A 154 -3.13 15.13 4.19
CA GLY A 154 -4.00 16.32 4.12
C GLY A 154 -5.29 16.08 3.35
N ILE A 155 -5.78 14.85 3.33
CA ILE A 155 -6.98 14.45 2.58
C ILE A 155 -8.22 14.56 3.49
N ASP A 156 -9.25 15.27 3.01
CA ASP A 156 -10.54 15.31 3.68
C ASP A 156 -11.35 14.05 3.35
N TYR A 157 -12.11 13.57 4.34
CA TYR A 157 -12.99 12.42 4.18
C TYR A 157 -14.23 12.58 5.06
N GLU A 158 -15.27 11.81 4.74
CA GLU A 158 -16.53 11.84 5.47
C GLU A 158 -16.84 10.52 6.18
#